data_bde1991f9d2e076382266a6cd2e72b72
#
_entry.id   bde1991f9d2e076382266a6cd2e72b72
#
_cell.length_a   1.000
_cell.length_b   1.000
_cell.length_c   1.000
_cell.angle_alpha   90.00
_cell.angle_beta   90.00
_cell.angle_gamma   90.00
#
_symmetry.space_group_name_H-M   'P 1'
#
loop_
_entity.id
_entity.type
_entity.pdbx_description
1 polymer ?
#
loop_
_entity_poly.entity_id
_entity_poly.type
_entity_poly.pdbx_seq_one_letter_code
_entity_poly.pdbx_strand_id
1 'polypeptide(L)'
;MKHLISMRDLSADKTLQLLKLAERLEKDPSQIDLSRRVMAAMFYEASTRTRMSFESAMKRLGGEVIGMVGTSGTSVEKGETLADTAKIMARYSDI
;
A
#
# COMPACT_ATOMS: atom_id res chain seq x y z
N MET A 1 -8.65 12.05 6.23
CA MET A 1 -7.98 10.87 6.77
C MET A 1 -6.62 10.75 6.12
N LYS A 2 -5.58 10.75 6.91
CA LYS A 2 -4.22 10.67 6.39
C LYS A 2 -3.66 9.24 6.42
N HIS A 3 -4.08 8.48 7.43
CA HIS A 3 -3.64 7.10 7.63
C HIS A 3 -4.83 6.23 7.94
N LEU A 4 -4.82 5.00 7.48
CA LEU A 4 -5.81 4.00 7.84
C LEU A 4 -5.12 2.91 8.66
N ILE A 5 -5.20 3.02 9.97
CA ILE A 5 -4.55 2.10 10.90
C ILE A 5 -5.51 1.00 11.35
N SER A 6 -6.77 1.34 11.55
CA SER A 6 -7.79 0.40 12.03
C SER A 6 -9.13 0.70 11.35
N MET A 7 -9.87 -0.35 11.07
CA MET A 7 -11.25 -0.21 10.57
C MET A 7 -12.16 0.50 11.59
N ARG A 8 -11.80 0.49 12.87
CA ARG A 8 -12.53 1.22 13.90
C ARG A 8 -12.45 2.74 13.73
N ASP A 9 -11.48 3.23 12.99
CA ASP A 9 -11.30 4.66 12.70
C ASP A 9 -12.20 5.12 11.56
N LEU A 10 -12.88 4.21 10.88
CA LEU A 10 -13.78 4.53 9.78
C LEU A 10 -15.24 4.51 10.24
N SER A 11 -15.95 5.61 9.98
CA SER A 11 -17.40 5.62 10.11
C SER A 11 -18.05 4.82 8.97
N ALA A 12 -19.33 4.49 9.13
CA ALA A 12 -20.09 3.85 8.06
C ALA A 12 -20.12 4.73 6.80
N ASP A 13 -20.30 6.04 6.97
CA ASP A 13 -20.31 6.98 5.84
C ASP A 13 -18.97 7.02 5.11
N LYS A 14 -17.85 7.04 5.83
CA LYS A 14 -16.52 6.99 5.22
C LYS A 14 -16.30 5.68 4.46
N THR A 15 -16.71 4.56 5.03
CA THR A 15 -16.62 3.26 4.38
C THR A 15 -17.40 3.26 3.07
N LEU A 16 -18.62 3.77 3.07
CA LEU A 16 -19.43 3.85 1.85
C LEU A 16 -18.81 4.79 0.81
N GLN A 17 -18.22 5.90 1.22
CA GLN A 17 -17.52 6.81 0.32
C GLN A 17 -16.33 6.12 -0.36
N LEU A 18 -15.56 5.33 0.40
CA LEU A 18 -14.43 4.58 -0.15
C LEU A 18 -14.89 3.51 -1.14
N LEU A 19 -15.98 2.80 -0.83
CA LEU A 19 -16.54 1.81 -1.75
C LEU A 19 -17.05 2.44 -3.05
N LYS A 20 -17.69 3.59 -2.97
CA LYS A 20 -18.12 4.34 -4.16
C LYS A 20 -16.95 4.83 -4.99
N LEU A 21 -15.89 5.30 -4.33
CA LEU A 21 -14.65 5.70 -5.01
C LEU A 21 -14.02 4.50 -5.72
N ALA A 22 -13.96 3.35 -5.07
CA ALA A 22 -13.43 2.13 -5.66
C ALA A 22 -14.23 1.73 -6.92
N GLU A 23 -15.54 1.81 -6.87
CA GLU A 23 -16.41 1.52 -8.02
C GLU A 23 -16.13 2.47 -9.19
N ARG A 24 -15.97 3.76 -8.92
CA ARG A 24 -15.64 4.75 -9.95
C ARG A 24 -14.27 4.49 -10.57
N LEU A 25 -13.27 4.16 -9.76
CA LEU A 25 -11.92 3.89 -10.23
C LEU A 25 -11.83 2.58 -11.01
N GLU A 26 -12.67 1.61 -10.70
CA GLU A 26 -12.76 0.38 -11.48
C GLU A 26 -13.22 0.67 -12.91
N LYS A 27 -14.17 1.59 -13.05
CA LYS A 27 -14.68 1.99 -14.38
C LYS A 27 -13.73 2.91 -15.13
N ASP A 28 -13.09 3.83 -14.43
CA ASP A 28 -12.18 4.81 -15.01
C ASP A 28 -11.05 5.15 -14.05
N PRO A 29 -9.94 4.41 -14.08
CA PRO A 29 -8.80 4.68 -13.19
C PRO A 29 -8.10 6.02 -13.50
N SER A 30 -8.34 6.64 -14.64
CA SER A 30 -7.72 7.93 -14.98
C SER A 30 -8.20 9.09 -14.13
N GLN A 31 -9.24 8.91 -13.32
CA GLN A 31 -9.75 9.95 -12.41
C GLN A 31 -8.75 10.29 -11.30
N ILE A 32 -7.82 9.39 -10.98
CA ILE A 32 -6.76 9.63 -10.02
C ILE A 32 -5.43 9.37 -10.71
N ASP A 33 -4.51 10.30 -10.56
CA ASP A 33 -3.17 10.20 -11.11
C ASP A 33 -2.16 10.14 -9.95
N LEU A 34 -1.53 8.98 -9.78
CA LEU A 34 -0.48 8.76 -8.81
C LEU A 34 0.90 8.69 -9.47
N SER A 35 1.06 9.30 -10.65
CA SER A 35 2.36 9.36 -11.30
C SER A 35 3.39 10.00 -10.37
N ARG A 36 4.61 9.44 -10.37
CA ARG A 36 5.72 9.83 -9.48
C ARG A 36 5.48 9.55 -8.00
N ARG A 37 4.41 8.83 -7.65
CA ARG A 37 4.21 8.35 -6.28
C ARG A 37 4.72 6.92 -6.16
N VAL A 38 5.29 6.62 -5.02
CA VAL A 38 5.85 5.31 -4.71
C VAL A 38 5.13 4.72 -3.51
N MET A 39 4.60 3.52 -3.68
CA MET A 39 4.01 2.76 -2.58
C MET A 39 5.00 1.72 -2.07
N ALA A 40 5.21 1.67 -0.77
CA ALA A 40 5.94 0.59 -0.13
C ALA A 40 4.97 -0.53 0.24
N ALA A 41 5.15 -1.70 -0.38
CA ALA A 41 4.35 -2.89 -0.09
C ALA A 41 5.19 -3.84 0.77
N MET A 42 4.89 -3.91 2.07
CA MET A 42 5.66 -4.70 3.03
C MET A 42 4.86 -5.92 3.44
N PHE A 43 5.22 -7.08 2.92
CA PHE A 43 4.53 -8.34 3.18
C PHE A 43 5.49 -9.31 3.85
N TYR A 44 5.27 -9.56 5.15
CA TYR A 44 6.07 -10.50 5.95
C TYR A 44 5.54 -11.92 5.89
N GLU A 45 4.30 -12.09 5.42
CA GLU A 45 3.68 -13.39 5.21
C GLU A 45 3.41 -13.59 3.72
N ALA A 46 3.39 -14.85 3.29
CA ALA A 46 3.04 -15.18 1.92
C ALA A 46 1.58 -14.82 1.66
N SER A 47 1.34 -13.79 0.87
CA SER A 47 0.01 -13.31 0.53
C SER A 47 -0.02 -12.84 -0.92
N THR A 48 0.05 -13.79 -1.84
CA THR A 48 0.18 -13.49 -3.26
C THR A 48 -0.96 -12.63 -3.79
N ARG A 49 -2.20 -13.00 -3.49
CA ARG A 49 -3.37 -12.27 -4.01
C ARG A 49 -3.45 -10.86 -3.49
N THR A 50 -3.28 -10.68 -2.17
CA THR A 50 -3.34 -9.35 -1.56
C THR A 50 -2.23 -8.46 -2.07
N ARG A 51 -0.99 -8.97 -2.10
CA ARG A 51 0.15 -8.23 -2.61
C ARG A 51 -0.06 -7.78 -4.06
N MET A 52 -0.45 -8.71 -4.92
CA MET A 52 -0.65 -8.42 -6.33
C MET A 52 -1.81 -7.44 -6.56
N SER A 53 -2.87 -7.51 -5.77
CA SER A 53 -3.99 -6.58 -5.92
C SER A 53 -3.58 -5.15 -5.59
N PHE A 54 -2.82 -4.95 -4.52
CA PHE A 54 -2.30 -3.61 -4.17
C PHE A 54 -1.30 -3.10 -5.20
N GLU A 55 -0.36 -3.95 -5.63
CA GLU A 55 0.61 -3.56 -6.65
C GLU A 55 -0.06 -3.21 -7.97
N SER A 56 -1.01 -4.03 -8.40
CA SER A 56 -1.76 -3.77 -9.63
C SER A 56 -2.56 -2.47 -9.56
N ALA A 57 -3.23 -2.22 -8.43
CA ALA A 57 -3.98 -0.99 -8.23
C ALA A 57 -3.07 0.24 -8.33
N MET A 58 -1.93 0.21 -7.65
CA MET A 58 -0.98 1.32 -7.67
C MET A 58 -0.47 1.61 -9.08
N LYS A 59 -0.13 0.56 -9.82
CA LYS A 59 0.37 0.70 -11.20
C LYS A 59 -0.71 1.19 -12.15
N ARG A 60 -1.95 0.74 -12.00
CA ARG A 60 -3.07 1.23 -12.81
C ARG A 60 -3.36 2.71 -12.59
N LEU A 61 -3.01 3.24 -11.42
CA LEU A 61 -3.14 4.66 -11.11
C LEU A 61 -1.89 5.47 -11.48
N GLY A 62 -0.92 4.85 -12.15
CA GLY A 62 0.27 5.51 -12.66
C GLY A 62 1.46 5.53 -11.69
N GLY A 63 1.33 4.92 -10.53
CA GLY A 63 2.39 4.90 -9.52
C GLY A 63 3.36 3.75 -9.67
N GLU A 64 4.33 3.74 -8.79
CA GLU A 64 5.35 2.70 -8.70
C GLU A 64 5.27 1.98 -7.37
N VAL A 65 5.85 0.79 -7.31
CA VAL A 65 5.85 -0.04 -6.10
C VAL A 65 7.27 -0.46 -5.76
N ILE A 66 7.63 -0.29 -4.50
CA ILE A 66 8.81 -0.92 -3.91
C ILE A 66 8.34 -1.80 -2.75
N GLY A 67 9.08 -2.80 -2.39
CA GLY A 67 8.66 -3.61 -1.25
C GLY A 67 9.45 -4.87 -1.07
N MET A 68 8.95 -5.67 -0.12
CA MET A 68 9.57 -6.93 0.23
C MET A 68 8.49 -7.99 0.51
N VAL A 69 8.87 -9.25 0.32
CA VAL A 69 8.05 -10.41 0.66
C VAL A 69 8.85 -11.28 1.61
N GLY A 70 8.32 -11.53 2.80
CA GLY A 70 9.04 -12.26 3.84
C GLY A 70 10.22 -11.46 4.39
N THR A 71 11.13 -12.14 5.08
CA THR A 71 12.32 -11.53 5.69
C THR A 71 13.63 -12.01 5.08
N SER A 72 13.57 -13.02 4.22
CA SER A 72 14.74 -13.61 3.59
C SER A 72 15.46 -12.62 2.69
N GLY A 73 16.77 -12.44 2.90
CA GLY A 73 17.56 -11.49 2.14
C GLY A 73 17.33 -10.03 2.49
N THR A 74 16.52 -9.73 3.51
CA THR A 74 16.23 -8.37 3.96
C THR A 74 17.10 -7.99 5.16
N SER A 75 17.10 -6.70 5.50
CA SER A 75 17.76 -6.19 6.72
C SER A 75 17.18 -6.77 7.99
N VAL A 76 15.91 -7.17 8.00
CA VAL A 76 15.26 -7.84 9.14
C VAL A 76 15.96 -9.17 9.44
N GLU A 77 16.28 -9.94 8.41
CA GLU A 77 17.03 -11.20 8.56
C GLU A 77 18.41 -10.97 9.18
N LYS A 78 19.01 -9.81 8.95
CA LYS A 78 20.31 -9.41 9.49
C LYS A 78 20.22 -8.78 10.89
N GLY A 79 19.04 -8.79 11.51
CA GLY A 79 18.83 -8.27 12.85
C GLY A 79 18.19 -6.90 12.96
N GLU A 80 17.79 -6.30 11.82
CA GLU A 80 17.04 -5.04 11.84
C GLU A 80 15.63 -5.28 12.35
N THR A 81 15.10 -4.38 13.19
CA THR A 81 13.74 -4.50 13.71
C THR A 81 12.71 -4.11 12.63
N LEU A 82 11.46 -4.59 12.78
CA LEU A 82 10.36 -4.19 11.90
C LEU A 82 10.14 -2.68 11.94
N ALA A 83 10.26 -2.08 13.13
CA ALA A 83 10.10 -0.63 13.29
C ALA A 83 11.18 0.14 12.52
N ASP A 84 12.42 -0.31 12.57
CA ASP A 84 13.53 0.31 11.84
C ASP A 84 13.35 0.15 10.34
N THR A 85 12.96 -1.03 9.88
CA THR A 85 12.66 -1.27 8.48
C THR A 85 11.54 -0.35 7.98
N ALA A 86 10.46 -0.22 8.74
CA ALA A 86 9.35 0.66 8.37
C ALA A 86 9.79 2.13 8.29
N LYS A 87 10.63 2.58 9.20
CA LYS A 87 11.18 3.95 9.16
C LYS A 87 12.01 4.20 7.90
N ILE A 88 12.81 3.23 7.50
CA ILE A 88 13.61 3.32 6.29
C ILE A 88 12.72 3.33 5.05
N MET A 89 11.76 2.41 4.97
CA MET A 89 10.83 2.34 3.84
C MET A 89 10.02 3.62 3.70
N ALA A 90 9.64 4.24 4.81
CA ALA A 90 8.89 5.51 4.80
C ALA A 90 9.68 6.66 4.16
N ARG A 91 11.00 6.58 4.15
CA ARG A 91 11.84 7.61 3.50
C ARG A 91 11.90 7.46 1.98
N TYR A 92 11.65 6.26 1.49
CA TYR A 92 11.69 5.95 0.05
C TYR A 92 10.32 5.95 -0.61
N SER A 93 9.24 6.10 0.16
CA SER A 93 7.89 5.96 -0.35
C SER A 93 6.99 7.10 0.10
N ASP A 94 5.89 7.24 -0.62
CA ASP A 94 4.84 8.23 -0.30
C ASP A 94 3.68 7.57 0.47
N ILE A 95 3.50 6.26 0.24
CA ILE A 95 2.40 5.47 0.81
C ILE A 95 3.00 4.19 1.37
#